data_6eeb842918c04f23d319e0cbb4e92160
#
_entry.id   6eeb842918c04f23d319e0cbb4e92160
#
_cell.length_a   1.000
_cell.length_b   1.000
_cell.length_c   1.000
_cell.angle_alpha   90.00
_cell.angle_beta   90.00
_cell.angle_gamma   90.00
#
_symmetry.space_group_name_H-M   'P 1'
#
loop_
_entity.id
_entity.type
_entity.pdbx_description
1 polymer ?
#
loop_
_entity_poly.entity_id
_entity_poly.type
_entity_poly.pdbx_seq_one_letter_code
_entity_poly.pdbx_strand_id
1 'polypeptide(L)'
;DSSGAHLDYEQHLSATRAPEAAASDEDFSFDTVLDAASDEEDASSQAGKLTGYYITTTMMARDMDAVRAALSQMDDYNAVMIDVKSVYGSFYYSTAISGAAKATVMDIKQVDSLISELAQQKGVTLIARVPAFSDPEYSLKHQSQALPLYNGALWTDENNCYWMNPYSNDVQGYLTSIALELANLGFDEVLFDDFYFPDSDRISWTGSVTKQEAILDAADNLSANLL
;
A
#
# COMPACT_ATOMS: atom_id res chain seq x y z
N ASP A 1 13.21 34.70 -2.27
CA ASP A 1 12.68 33.91 -3.40
C ASP A 1 12.95 32.44 -3.14
N SER A 2 12.05 31.82 -2.38
CA SER A 2 12.04 30.36 -2.18
C SER A 2 11.05 29.75 -3.17
N SER A 3 11.48 29.58 -4.42
CA SER A 3 10.83 28.70 -5.35
C SER A 3 11.17 27.28 -4.89
N GLY A 4 10.31 26.71 -4.05
CA GLY A 4 10.37 25.28 -3.71
C GLY A 4 10.23 24.50 -5.01
N ALA A 5 11.24 23.75 -5.38
CA ALA A 5 11.17 22.79 -6.45
C ALA A 5 10.12 21.75 -6.04
N HIS A 6 8.93 21.91 -6.55
CA HIS A 6 7.93 20.86 -6.58
C HIS A 6 8.46 19.81 -7.56
N LEU A 7 9.20 18.83 -7.04
CA LEU A 7 9.61 17.68 -7.84
C LEU A 7 8.35 16.93 -8.21
N ASP A 8 8.02 17.00 -9.48
CA ASP A 8 6.95 16.21 -10.07
C ASP A 8 7.42 14.75 -10.13
N TYR A 9 7.21 14.04 -9.03
CA TYR A 9 7.61 12.64 -8.87
C TYR A 9 6.97 11.72 -9.94
N GLU A 10 5.84 12.14 -10.50
CA GLU A 10 5.14 11.37 -11.52
C GLU A 10 5.83 11.49 -12.89
N GLN A 11 6.50 12.62 -13.19
CA GLN A 11 7.33 12.74 -14.38
C GLN A 11 8.63 11.93 -14.28
N HIS A 12 9.14 11.70 -13.05
CA HIS A 12 10.31 10.86 -12.84
C HIS A 12 10.02 9.37 -13.10
N LEU A 13 8.80 8.90 -12.86
CA LEU A 13 8.39 7.54 -13.19
C LEU A 13 8.43 7.25 -14.69
N SER A 14 8.19 8.26 -15.54
CA SER A 14 8.23 8.10 -16.99
C SER A 14 9.65 8.17 -17.58
N ALA A 15 10.62 8.75 -16.86
CA ALA A 15 11.96 9.03 -17.39
C ALA A 15 13.03 7.98 -17.00
N THR A 16 12.80 7.19 -15.93
CA THR A 16 13.83 6.28 -15.41
C THR A 16 13.48 4.80 -15.51
N ARG A 17 12.27 4.45 -15.98
CA ARG A 17 11.90 3.06 -16.19
C ARG A 17 12.25 2.64 -17.60
N ALA A 18 13.23 1.76 -17.76
CA ALA A 18 13.41 1.00 -19.01
C ALA A 18 12.07 0.34 -19.38
N PRO A 19 11.73 0.19 -20.66
CA PRO A 19 10.49 -0.46 -21.06
C PRO A 19 10.49 -1.86 -20.47
N GLU A 20 9.64 -2.07 -19.47
CA GLU A 20 9.38 -3.39 -18.92
C GLU A 20 8.78 -4.21 -20.06
N ALA A 21 9.46 -5.28 -20.42
CA ALA A 21 8.96 -6.25 -21.38
C ALA A 21 7.52 -6.60 -20.99
N ALA A 22 6.66 -6.70 -21.99
CA ALA A 22 5.27 -7.05 -21.82
C ALA A 22 5.15 -8.15 -20.75
N ALA A 23 4.44 -7.82 -19.66
CA ALA A 23 4.15 -8.79 -18.62
C ALA A 23 3.44 -9.95 -19.32
N SER A 24 4.09 -11.10 -19.35
CA SER A 24 3.42 -12.36 -19.65
C SER A 24 2.34 -12.55 -18.60
N ASP A 25 1.20 -13.09 -18.97
CA ASP A 25 0.15 -13.54 -18.08
C ASP A 25 0.76 -14.53 -17.07
N GLU A 26 1.30 -14.03 -15.98
CA GLU A 26 1.75 -14.86 -14.88
C GLU A 26 0.58 -14.98 -13.91
N ASP A 27 0.02 -16.18 -13.85
CA ASP A 27 -0.89 -16.62 -12.81
C ASP A 27 -0.17 -16.53 -11.45
N PHE A 28 -0.43 -15.48 -10.69
CA PHE A 28 0.03 -15.37 -9.31
C PHE A 28 -0.87 -16.21 -8.41
N SER A 29 -0.39 -17.37 -7.99
CA SER A 29 -1.00 -18.09 -6.90
C SER A 29 -0.33 -17.68 -5.59
N PHE A 30 -1.07 -17.06 -4.70
CA PHE A 30 -0.62 -16.83 -3.33
C PHE A 30 -0.79 -18.10 -2.52
N ASP A 31 0.29 -18.83 -2.27
CA ASP A 31 0.34 -19.81 -1.19
C ASP A 31 0.67 -19.06 0.09
N THR A 32 -0.33 -18.78 0.91
CA THR A 32 -0.10 -18.36 2.30
C THR A 32 0.41 -19.57 3.08
N VAL A 33 1.73 -19.70 3.14
CA VAL A 33 2.38 -20.63 4.08
C VAL A 33 2.42 -19.93 5.44
N LEU A 34 1.37 -20.05 6.22
CA LEU A 34 1.43 -19.89 7.66
C LEU A 34 1.83 -21.23 8.26
N ASP A 35 3.14 -21.48 8.28
CA ASP A 35 3.70 -22.56 9.07
C ASP A 35 3.92 -22.06 10.50
N ALA A 36 2.85 -22.05 11.28
CA ALA A 36 2.95 -21.95 12.73
C ALA A 36 2.70 -23.33 13.31
N ALA A 37 3.77 -24.01 13.65
CA ALA A 37 3.69 -25.21 14.46
C ALA A 37 3.11 -24.87 15.83
N SER A 38 1.86 -25.27 16.08
CA SER A 38 1.36 -25.63 17.39
C SER A 38 0.18 -26.58 17.21
N ASP A 39 0.38 -27.79 17.71
CA ASP A 39 -0.66 -28.80 17.91
C ASP A 39 -1.74 -28.26 18.84
N GLU A 40 -2.86 -27.82 18.31
CA GLU A 40 -4.17 -27.90 18.93
C GLU A 40 -5.23 -27.93 17.82
N GLU A 41 -5.95 -29.06 17.76
CA GLU A 41 -7.14 -29.23 16.94
C GLU A 41 -8.22 -28.26 17.42
N ASP A 42 -8.43 -27.15 16.70
CA ASP A 42 -9.73 -26.47 16.72
C ASP A 42 -10.00 -25.79 15.37
N ALA A 43 -11.12 -26.22 14.79
CA ALA A 43 -11.87 -25.59 13.70
C ALA A 43 -11.03 -24.84 12.65
N SER A 44 -10.44 -25.57 11.72
CA SER A 44 -9.85 -25.00 10.53
C SER A 44 -10.88 -24.12 9.81
N SER A 45 -10.74 -22.81 9.92
CA SER A 45 -11.21 -21.95 8.85
C SER A 45 -10.50 -22.44 7.59
N GLN A 46 -11.22 -23.03 6.67
CA GLN A 46 -10.74 -23.28 5.32
C GLN A 46 -10.54 -21.88 4.71
N ALA A 47 -9.35 -21.30 4.88
CA ALA A 47 -8.91 -20.23 4.02
C ALA A 47 -8.86 -20.82 2.62
N GLY A 48 -9.91 -20.61 1.85
CA GLY A 48 -10.00 -21.12 0.48
C GLY A 48 -8.83 -20.52 -0.31
N LYS A 49 -8.23 -21.33 -1.18
CA LYS A 49 -7.18 -20.85 -2.09
C LYS A 49 -7.72 -19.64 -2.84
N LEU A 50 -7.05 -18.48 -2.70
CA LEU A 50 -7.34 -17.31 -3.49
C LEU A 50 -6.74 -17.46 -4.89
N THR A 51 -7.58 -17.31 -5.91
CA THR A 51 -7.18 -17.22 -7.31
C THR A 51 -7.67 -15.88 -7.81
N GLY A 52 -6.77 -14.99 -8.20
CA GLY A 52 -7.17 -13.61 -8.37
C GLY A 52 -6.43 -12.83 -9.44
N TYR A 53 -6.87 -11.60 -9.59
CA TYR A 53 -6.33 -10.63 -10.51
C TYR A 53 -5.72 -9.44 -9.74
N TYR A 54 -4.48 -9.11 -10.05
CA TYR A 54 -3.81 -7.96 -9.46
C TYR A 54 -3.83 -6.78 -10.42
N ILE A 55 -4.48 -5.70 -10.01
CA ILE A 55 -4.63 -4.46 -10.78
C ILE A 55 -3.62 -3.45 -10.25
N THR A 56 -2.58 -3.22 -11.04
CA THR A 56 -1.54 -2.25 -10.70
C THR A 56 -1.93 -0.83 -11.10
N THR A 57 -1.27 0.15 -10.47
CA THR A 57 -1.40 1.56 -10.86
C THR A 57 -1.08 1.81 -12.32
N THR A 58 -0.06 1.13 -12.86
CA THR A 58 0.34 1.24 -14.27
C THR A 58 -0.77 0.76 -15.21
N MET A 59 -1.45 -0.33 -14.87
CA MET A 59 -2.58 -0.84 -15.67
C MET A 59 -3.73 0.16 -15.69
N MET A 60 -4.12 0.68 -14.53
CA MET A 60 -5.20 1.66 -14.40
C MET A 60 -4.90 2.97 -15.13
N ALA A 61 -3.67 3.48 -15.00
CA ALA A 61 -3.25 4.70 -15.67
C ALA A 61 -3.14 4.55 -17.19
N ARG A 62 -2.83 3.34 -17.67
CA ARG A 62 -2.66 3.06 -19.09
C ARG A 62 -4.00 2.91 -19.82
N ASP A 63 -4.88 2.08 -19.31
CA ASP A 63 -6.15 1.75 -19.96
C ASP A 63 -7.13 1.07 -18.98
N MET A 64 -8.04 1.85 -18.41
CA MET A 64 -9.04 1.34 -17.49
C MET A 64 -10.08 0.43 -18.19
N ASP A 65 -10.36 0.67 -19.47
CA ASP A 65 -11.30 -0.16 -20.22
C ASP A 65 -10.69 -1.55 -20.48
N ALA A 66 -9.37 -1.63 -20.73
CA ALA A 66 -8.65 -2.90 -20.82
C ALA A 66 -8.67 -3.67 -19.48
N VAL A 67 -8.52 -2.98 -18.34
CA VAL A 67 -8.66 -3.60 -17.00
C VAL A 67 -10.06 -4.22 -16.83
N ARG A 68 -11.11 -3.48 -17.17
CA ARG A 68 -12.50 -3.97 -17.09
C ARG A 68 -12.75 -5.13 -18.04
N ALA A 69 -12.21 -5.05 -19.25
CA ALA A 69 -12.33 -6.13 -20.24
C ALA A 69 -11.63 -7.40 -19.76
N ALA A 70 -10.44 -7.29 -19.17
CA ALA A 70 -9.73 -8.44 -18.60
C ALA A 70 -10.54 -9.09 -17.47
N LEU A 71 -11.05 -8.32 -16.52
CA LEU A 71 -11.90 -8.82 -15.44
C LEU A 71 -13.15 -9.55 -15.97
N SER A 72 -13.77 -9.04 -17.03
CA SER A 72 -14.97 -9.65 -17.62
C SER A 72 -14.70 -10.95 -18.37
N GLN A 73 -13.45 -11.21 -18.75
CA GLN A 73 -13.03 -12.40 -19.48
C GLN A 73 -12.43 -13.49 -18.56
N MET A 74 -12.17 -13.15 -17.31
CA MET A 74 -11.66 -14.12 -16.34
C MET A 74 -12.79 -14.99 -15.81
N ASP A 75 -12.66 -16.29 -16.00
CA ASP A 75 -13.50 -17.29 -15.37
C ASP A 75 -12.84 -17.72 -14.04
N ASP A 76 -13.66 -17.99 -13.03
CA ASP A 76 -13.26 -18.66 -11.77
C ASP A 76 -12.26 -17.90 -10.87
N TYR A 77 -12.18 -16.55 -10.91
CA TYR A 77 -11.47 -15.81 -9.89
C TYR A 77 -12.34 -15.55 -8.65
N ASN A 78 -11.71 -15.59 -7.48
CA ASN A 78 -12.34 -15.30 -6.20
C ASN A 78 -11.66 -14.16 -5.41
N ALA A 79 -10.67 -13.51 -6.01
CA ALA A 79 -10.00 -12.36 -5.42
C ALA A 79 -9.61 -11.31 -6.47
N VAL A 80 -9.66 -10.05 -6.08
CA VAL A 80 -9.09 -8.93 -6.86
C VAL A 80 -8.28 -8.06 -5.92
N MET A 81 -7.01 -7.84 -6.23
CA MET A 81 -6.15 -6.91 -5.50
C MET A 81 -5.94 -5.65 -6.33
N ILE A 82 -6.04 -4.47 -5.69
CA ILE A 82 -5.88 -3.17 -6.35
C ILE A 82 -4.83 -2.34 -5.61
N ASP A 83 -3.88 -1.77 -6.35
CA ASP A 83 -3.03 -0.69 -5.82
C ASP A 83 -3.89 0.56 -5.58
N VAL A 84 -4.04 0.97 -4.32
CA VAL A 84 -4.84 2.15 -3.96
C VAL A 84 -3.99 3.33 -3.49
N LYS A 85 -2.71 3.12 -3.25
CA LYS A 85 -1.74 4.14 -2.85
C LYS A 85 -0.37 3.81 -3.43
N SER A 86 0.41 4.84 -3.81
CA SER A 86 1.78 4.68 -4.28
C SER A 86 2.80 4.72 -3.15
N VAL A 87 4.01 4.25 -3.42
CA VAL A 87 5.19 4.43 -2.54
C VAL A 87 5.59 5.91 -2.39
N TYR A 88 5.08 6.78 -3.24
CA TYR A 88 5.29 8.23 -3.17
C TYR A 88 4.25 8.97 -2.34
N GLY A 89 3.25 8.28 -1.77
CA GLY A 89 2.20 8.84 -0.93
C GLY A 89 0.97 9.35 -1.67
N SER A 90 0.85 9.13 -2.98
CA SER A 90 -0.34 9.51 -3.76
C SER A 90 -1.42 8.44 -3.68
N PHE A 91 -2.67 8.87 -3.44
CA PHE A 91 -3.85 8.02 -3.43
C PHE A 91 -4.50 7.96 -4.80
N TYR A 92 -4.90 6.77 -5.22
CA TYR A 92 -5.51 6.51 -6.53
C TYR A 92 -7.04 6.44 -6.49
N TYR A 93 -7.65 6.78 -5.37
CA TYR A 93 -9.09 6.88 -5.15
C TYR A 93 -9.47 8.19 -4.46
N SER A 94 -10.75 8.50 -4.37
CA SER A 94 -11.26 9.71 -3.72
C SER A 94 -11.20 9.58 -2.20
N THR A 95 -10.00 9.65 -1.63
CA THR A 95 -9.81 9.60 -0.18
C THR A 95 -10.36 10.85 0.51
N ALA A 96 -10.95 10.67 1.69
CA ALA A 96 -11.36 11.71 2.62
C ALA A 96 -10.29 12.05 3.66
N ILE A 97 -9.14 11.37 3.67
CA ILE A 97 -8.04 11.64 4.60
C ILE A 97 -7.52 13.05 4.38
N SER A 98 -7.52 13.85 5.45
CA SER A 98 -7.11 15.25 5.40
C SER A 98 -5.65 15.40 4.99
N GLY A 99 -5.40 16.26 4.00
CA GLY A 99 -4.04 16.52 3.52
C GLY A 99 -3.43 15.43 2.65
N ALA A 100 -4.17 14.35 2.36
CA ALA A 100 -3.69 13.29 1.47
C ALA A 100 -3.50 13.81 0.03
N ALA A 101 -2.39 13.43 -0.61
CA ALA A 101 -2.15 13.71 -2.01
C ALA A 101 -2.96 12.75 -2.88
N LYS A 102 -3.62 13.29 -3.92
CA LYS A 102 -4.36 12.48 -4.89
C LYS A 102 -3.55 12.37 -6.18
N ALA A 103 -3.53 11.19 -6.77
CA ALA A 103 -2.85 10.96 -8.03
C ALA A 103 -3.48 11.81 -9.15
N THR A 104 -2.62 12.30 -10.05
CA THR A 104 -3.01 13.11 -11.21
C THR A 104 -2.82 12.35 -12.54
N VAL A 105 -2.16 11.20 -12.49
CA VAL A 105 -1.81 10.38 -13.67
C VAL A 105 -2.99 9.60 -14.24
N MET A 106 -4.11 9.53 -13.52
CA MET A 106 -5.30 8.80 -13.94
C MET A 106 -6.58 9.50 -13.48
N ASP A 107 -7.70 9.15 -14.09
CA ASP A 107 -9.02 9.58 -13.62
C ASP A 107 -9.43 8.76 -12.40
N ILE A 108 -9.22 9.29 -11.19
CA ILE A 108 -9.55 8.60 -9.93
C ILE A 108 -11.03 8.26 -9.80
N LYS A 109 -11.95 8.95 -10.52
CA LYS A 109 -13.37 8.62 -10.52
C LYS A 109 -13.65 7.29 -11.20
N GLN A 110 -12.86 6.93 -12.20
CA GLN A 110 -12.94 5.61 -12.82
C GLN A 110 -12.46 4.52 -11.87
N VAL A 111 -11.45 4.81 -11.04
CA VAL A 111 -10.99 3.89 -9.98
C VAL A 111 -12.07 3.75 -8.91
N ASP A 112 -12.68 4.84 -8.45
CA ASP A 112 -13.80 4.81 -7.50
C ASP A 112 -14.97 3.96 -8.03
N SER A 113 -15.30 4.09 -9.32
CA SER A 113 -16.32 3.29 -9.98
C SER A 113 -15.98 1.80 -10.00
N LEU A 114 -14.72 1.47 -10.35
CA LEU A 114 -14.24 0.09 -10.36
C LEU A 114 -14.29 -0.54 -8.96
N ILE A 115 -13.82 0.18 -7.93
CA ILE A 115 -13.90 -0.28 -6.54
C ILE A 115 -15.36 -0.55 -6.14
N SER A 116 -16.27 0.39 -6.43
CA SER A 116 -17.68 0.24 -6.11
C SER A 116 -18.34 -0.96 -6.82
N GLU A 117 -17.96 -1.23 -8.05
CA GLU A 117 -18.46 -2.38 -8.83
C GLU A 117 -17.96 -3.70 -8.23
N LEU A 118 -16.67 -3.79 -7.92
CA LEU A 118 -16.05 -4.98 -7.35
C LEU A 118 -16.55 -5.27 -5.93
N ALA A 119 -16.73 -4.24 -5.10
CA ALA A 119 -17.29 -4.38 -3.75
C ALA A 119 -18.72 -4.95 -3.72
N GLN A 120 -19.46 -4.88 -4.82
CA GLN A 120 -20.78 -5.46 -4.94
C GLN A 120 -20.77 -6.89 -5.53
N GLN A 121 -19.63 -7.37 -5.98
CA GLN A 121 -19.49 -8.66 -6.64
C GLN A 121 -19.42 -9.77 -5.59
N LYS A 122 -20.42 -10.66 -5.59
CA LYS A 122 -20.48 -11.77 -4.63
C LYS A 122 -19.42 -12.83 -4.93
N GLY A 123 -18.79 -13.32 -3.88
CA GLY A 123 -17.82 -14.42 -3.97
C GLY A 123 -16.43 -13.97 -4.43
N VAL A 124 -16.17 -12.67 -4.48
CA VAL A 124 -14.86 -12.10 -4.75
C VAL A 124 -14.38 -11.37 -3.51
N THR A 125 -13.19 -11.71 -3.04
CA THR A 125 -12.48 -10.98 -1.98
C THR A 125 -11.76 -9.78 -2.60
N LEU A 126 -12.13 -8.57 -2.18
CA LEU A 126 -11.53 -7.34 -2.68
C LEU A 126 -10.41 -6.89 -1.74
N ILE A 127 -9.18 -6.82 -2.24
CA ILE A 127 -7.97 -6.56 -1.47
C ILE A 127 -7.37 -5.21 -1.89
N ALA A 128 -7.15 -4.31 -0.94
CA ALA A 128 -6.42 -3.08 -1.17
C ALA A 128 -4.92 -3.27 -0.85
N ARG A 129 -4.05 -2.95 -1.81
CA ARG A 129 -2.60 -2.90 -1.55
C ARG A 129 -2.17 -1.48 -1.23
N VAL A 130 -1.53 -1.30 -0.08
CA VAL A 130 -1.11 -0.02 0.49
C VAL A 130 0.35 -0.11 0.94
N PRO A 131 1.30 0.62 0.32
CA PRO A 131 2.63 0.80 0.90
C PRO A 131 2.51 1.44 2.29
N ALA A 132 3.06 0.76 3.31
CA ALA A 132 2.90 1.16 4.70
C ALA A 132 3.74 2.40 5.04
N PHE A 133 5.06 2.27 4.99
CA PHE A 133 5.95 3.28 5.56
C PHE A 133 6.66 4.16 4.53
N SER A 134 6.68 3.78 3.25
CA SER A 134 7.15 4.65 2.18
C SER A 134 6.06 5.67 1.83
N ASP A 135 6.24 6.92 2.26
CA ASP A 135 5.29 8.00 2.01
C ASP A 135 5.96 9.38 2.09
N PRO A 136 6.56 9.87 0.99
CA PRO A 136 7.15 11.21 0.92
C PRO A 136 6.16 12.33 1.22
N GLU A 137 4.91 12.21 0.78
CA GLU A 137 3.89 13.23 0.98
C GLU A 137 3.54 13.44 2.45
N TYR A 138 3.37 12.34 3.18
CA TYR A 138 3.16 12.39 4.62
C TYR A 138 4.43 12.85 5.35
N SER A 139 5.57 12.24 5.04
CA SER A 139 6.84 12.49 5.70
C SER A 139 7.29 13.95 5.61
N LEU A 140 7.11 14.61 4.46
CA LEU A 140 7.46 16.01 4.28
C LEU A 140 6.55 16.97 5.06
N LYS A 141 5.28 16.60 5.24
CA LYS A 141 4.31 17.38 6.04
C LYS A 141 4.48 17.15 7.54
N HIS A 142 4.97 15.98 7.94
CA HIS A 142 5.09 15.53 9.33
C HIS A 142 6.52 15.05 9.63
N GLN A 143 7.51 15.94 9.44
CA GLN A 143 8.93 15.58 9.51
C GLN A 143 9.38 14.94 10.82
N SER A 144 8.75 15.30 11.94
CA SER A 144 9.02 14.67 13.26
C SER A 144 8.57 13.21 13.35
N GLN A 145 7.75 12.76 12.40
CA GLN A 145 7.21 11.40 12.32
C GLN A 145 7.86 10.58 11.21
N ALA A 146 8.84 11.16 10.52
CA ALA A 146 9.64 10.49 9.50
C ALA A 146 10.95 9.95 10.08
N LEU A 147 11.58 9.01 9.39
CA LEU A 147 12.87 8.45 9.79
C LEU A 147 13.99 9.50 9.61
N PRO A 148 14.73 9.86 10.68
CA PRO A 148 15.78 10.87 10.60
C PRO A 148 17.15 10.28 10.31
N LEU A 149 18.02 11.08 9.70
CA LEU A 149 19.48 10.90 9.69
C LEU A 149 20.10 11.50 10.97
N TYR A 150 21.35 11.14 11.26
CA TYR A 150 22.10 11.69 12.41
C TYR A 150 22.30 13.21 12.36
N ASN A 151 22.22 13.83 11.20
CA ASN A 151 22.30 15.30 11.03
C ASN A 151 20.93 15.98 11.12
N GLY A 152 19.87 15.23 11.42
CA GLY A 152 18.50 15.74 11.51
C GLY A 152 17.75 15.89 10.19
N ALA A 153 18.37 15.63 9.05
CA ALA A 153 17.67 15.53 7.78
C ALA A 153 16.82 14.25 7.73
N LEU A 154 15.86 14.18 6.83
CA LEU A 154 15.06 12.97 6.63
C LEU A 154 15.85 11.91 5.86
N TRP A 155 15.67 10.66 6.24
CA TRP A 155 16.23 9.52 5.53
C TRP A 155 15.42 9.22 4.27
N THR A 156 16.12 8.83 3.19
CA THR A 156 15.51 8.34 1.95
C THR A 156 16.07 7.00 1.56
N ASP A 157 15.26 6.19 0.92
CA ASP A 157 15.67 4.95 0.26
C ASP A 157 16.40 5.23 -1.07
N GLU A 158 16.70 4.16 -1.80
CA GLU A 158 17.36 4.23 -3.12
C GLU A 158 16.51 4.88 -4.21
N ASN A 159 15.17 4.91 -4.03
CA ASN A 159 14.21 5.57 -4.92
C ASN A 159 13.96 7.04 -4.53
N ASN A 160 14.73 7.57 -3.58
CA ASN A 160 14.56 8.89 -2.99
C ASN A 160 13.21 9.10 -2.30
N CYS A 161 12.57 8.03 -1.85
CA CYS A 161 11.36 8.12 -1.05
C CYS A 161 11.68 8.35 0.42
N TYR A 162 11.02 9.32 1.04
CA TYR A 162 11.04 9.50 2.48
C TYR A 162 10.16 8.46 3.15
N TRP A 163 10.60 7.97 4.31
CA TRP A 163 9.91 6.95 5.05
C TRP A 163 9.38 7.46 6.38
N MET A 164 8.16 7.08 6.69
CA MET A 164 7.54 7.28 7.99
C MET A 164 8.21 6.41 9.05
N ASN A 165 8.21 6.88 10.30
CA ASN A 165 8.72 6.11 11.43
C ASN A 165 7.67 5.07 11.88
N PRO A 166 7.92 3.77 11.73
CA PRO A 166 6.96 2.73 12.12
C PRO A 166 6.57 2.77 13.60
N TYR A 167 7.44 3.27 14.47
CA TYR A 167 7.22 3.36 15.93
C TYR A 167 6.41 4.61 16.35
N SER A 168 6.04 5.46 15.40
CA SER A 168 5.22 6.64 15.67
C SER A 168 3.74 6.28 15.79
N ASN A 169 3.12 6.59 16.93
CA ASN A 169 1.67 6.41 17.12
C ASN A 169 0.83 7.19 16.08
N ASP A 170 1.29 8.35 15.64
CA ASP A 170 0.60 9.15 14.63
C ASP A 170 0.65 8.46 13.27
N VAL A 171 1.80 7.85 12.92
CA VAL A 171 1.94 7.05 11.68
C VAL A 171 1.04 5.82 11.73
N GLN A 172 1.01 5.10 12.85
CA GLN A 172 0.12 3.95 13.04
C GLN A 172 -1.35 4.38 12.96
N GLY A 173 -1.72 5.51 13.57
CA GLY A 173 -3.05 6.11 13.46
C GLY A 173 -3.42 6.51 12.03
N TYR A 174 -2.47 7.02 11.25
CA TYR A 174 -2.66 7.32 9.82
C TYR A 174 -2.94 6.05 9.02
N LEU A 175 -2.14 4.98 9.20
CA LEU A 175 -2.37 3.69 8.53
C LEU A 175 -3.71 3.05 8.93
N THR A 176 -4.07 3.12 10.22
CA THR A 176 -5.38 2.70 10.72
C THR A 176 -6.51 3.46 10.02
N SER A 177 -6.37 4.78 9.85
CA SER A 177 -7.37 5.61 9.17
C SER A 177 -7.54 5.22 7.70
N ILE A 178 -6.43 4.89 7.01
CA ILE A 178 -6.47 4.37 5.63
C ILE A 178 -7.25 3.06 5.58
N ALA A 179 -6.92 2.10 6.45
CA ALA A 179 -7.56 0.79 6.45
C ALA A 179 -9.07 0.89 6.75
N LEU A 180 -9.47 1.71 7.72
CA LEU A 180 -10.88 1.93 8.03
C LEU A 180 -11.63 2.61 6.87
N GLU A 181 -11.01 3.56 6.18
CA GLU A 181 -11.60 4.16 4.98
C GLU A 181 -11.80 3.13 3.88
N LEU A 182 -10.79 2.28 3.62
CA LEU A 182 -10.88 1.22 2.61
C LEU A 182 -11.95 0.18 2.95
N ALA A 183 -12.06 -0.22 4.22
CA ALA A 183 -13.14 -1.09 4.68
C ALA A 183 -14.53 -0.47 4.42
N ASN A 184 -14.69 0.84 4.66
CA ASN A 184 -15.94 1.57 4.36
C ASN A 184 -16.22 1.67 2.86
N LEU A 185 -15.21 1.58 2.00
CA LEU A 185 -15.38 1.53 0.54
C LEU A 185 -15.72 0.12 0.03
N GLY A 186 -15.69 -0.88 0.91
CA GLY A 186 -16.08 -2.26 0.60
C GLY A 186 -14.91 -3.20 0.30
N PHE A 187 -13.68 -2.82 0.67
CA PHE A 187 -12.58 -3.76 0.68
C PHE A 187 -12.73 -4.75 1.84
N ASP A 188 -12.51 -6.02 1.56
CA ASP A 188 -12.53 -7.10 2.54
C ASP A 188 -11.21 -7.19 3.31
N GLU A 189 -10.10 -6.86 2.64
CA GLU A 189 -8.74 -6.96 3.19
C GLU A 189 -7.88 -5.77 2.77
N VAL A 190 -6.91 -5.42 3.64
CA VAL A 190 -5.85 -4.45 3.33
C VAL A 190 -4.50 -5.14 3.48
N LEU A 191 -3.78 -5.23 2.36
CA LEU A 191 -2.40 -5.69 2.33
C LEU A 191 -1.47 -4.48 2.51
N PHE A 192 -0.88 -4.34 3.70
CA PHE A 192 0.18 -3.38 3.92
C PHE A 192 1.51 -3.92 3.38
N ASP A 193 1.94 -3.36 2.25
CA ASP A 193 3.25 -3.64 1.67
C ASP A 193 4.33 -2.70 2.23
N ASP A 194 5.61 -3.00 1.98
CA ASP A 194 6.74 -2.24 2.56
C ASP A 194 6.64 -2.13 4.10
N PHE A 195 6.11 -3.17 4.75
CA PHE A 195 5.90 -3.23 6.19
C PHE A 195 7.16 -3.74 6.90
N TYR A 196 8.21 -2.94 6.85
CA TYR A 196 9.49 -3.27 7.50
C TYR A 196 10.21 -1.99 7.95
N PHE A 197 11.19 -2.13 8.84
CA PHE A 197 12.10 -1.06 9.20
C PHE A 197 13.31 -1.13 8.26
N PRO A 198 13.66 -0.06 7.51
CA PRO A 198 14.77 -0.11 6.57
C PRO A 198 16.09 -0.48 7.23
N ASP A 199 16.83 -1.41 6.61
CA ASP A 199 18.17 -1.79 7.09
C ASP A 199 19.20 -0.78 6.60
N SER A 200 19.40 0.25 7.40
CA SER A 200 20.37 1.31 7.15
C SER A 200 21.00 1.80 8.45
N ASP A 201 22.32 1.85 8.48
CA ASP A 201 23.12 2.41 9.57
C ASP A 201 23.06 3.95 9.59
N ARG A 202 22.57 4.58 8.52
CA ARG A 202 22.41 6.02 8.40
C ARG A 202 21.20 6.56 9.17
N ILE A 203 20.23 5.69 9.48
CA ILE A 203 19.03 6.09 10.23
C ILE A 203 19.40 6.30 11.70
N SER A 204 19.15 7.51 12.20
CA SER A 204 19.30 7.84 13.61
C SER A 204 18.13 7.26 14.42
N TRP A 205 18.28 6.02 14.85
CA TRP A 205 17.30 5.34 15.67
C TRP A 205 17.54 5.63 17.17
N THR A 206 16.60 6.31 17.81
CA THR A 206 16.64 6.66 19.23
C THR A 206 15.46 6.07 20.03
N GLY A 207 14.73 5.11 19.44
CA GLY A 207 13.64 4.41 20.11
C GLY A 207 14.14 3.60 21.29
N SER A 208 13.27 3.39 22.28
CA SER A 208 13.54 2.57 23.46
C SER A 208 13.55 1.06 23.21
N VAL A 209 13.13 0.67 22.01
CA VAL A 209 13.03 -0.72 21.52
C VAL A 209 13.94 -0.92 20.31
N THR A 210 14.20 -2.15 19.93
CA THR A 210 14.90 -2.45 18.67
C THR A 210 14.03 -2.10 17.46
N LYS A 211 14.66 -1.94 16.29
CA LYS A 211 13.93 -1.72 15.01
C LYS A 211 12.93 -2.85 14.73
N GLN A 212 13.30 -4.09 15.08
CA GLN A 212 12.43 -5.26 14.91
C GLN A 212 11.22 -5.21 15.84
N GLU A 213 11.43 -4.91 17.11
CA GLU A 213 10.33 -4.73 18.07
C GLU A 213 9.40 -3.59 17.65
N ALA A 214 9.93 -2.49 17.12
CA ALA A 214 9.11 -1.38 16.59
C ALA A 214 8.15 -1.80 15.48
N ILE A 215 8.57 -2.71 14.60
CA ILE A 215 7.71 -3.26 13.53
C ILE A 215 6.65 -4.20 14.11
N LEU A 216 7.02 -5.06 15.06
CA LEU A 216 6.06 -5.95 15.73
C LEU A 216 5.01 -5.16 16.50
N ASP A 217 5.43 -4.15 17.25
CA ASP A 217 4.52 -3.25 17.98
C ASP A 217 3.57 -2.52 17.01
N ALA A 218 4.07 -2.09 15.85
CA ALA A 218 3.24 -1.46 14.82
C ALA A 218 2.19 -2.43 14.26
N ALA A 219 2.57 -3.67 13.99
CA ALA A 219 1.66 -4.70 13.50
C ALA A 219 0.58 -5.03 14.54
N ASP A 220 0.97 -5.23 15.79
CA ASP A 220 0.05 -5.52 16.89
C ASP A 220 -0.95 -4.37 17.10
N ASN A 221 -0.47 -3.12 17.08
CA ASN A 221 -1.33 -1.95 17.23
C ASN A 221 -2.30 -1.77 16.05
N LEU A 222 -1.86 -2.01 14.82
CA LEU A 222 -2.75 -1.97 13.66
C LEU A 222 -3.81 -3.06 13.76
N SER A 223 -3.43 -4.30 14.07
CA SER A 223 -4.37 -5.41 14.26
C SER A 223 -5.40 -5.09 15.35
N ALA A 224 -4.97 -4.59 16.51
CA ALA A 224 -5.85 -4.27 17.61
C ALA A 224 -6.86 -3.14 17.31
N ASN A 225 -6.55 -2.25 16.38
CA ASN A 225 -7.42 -1.14 16.00
C ASN A 225 -8.36 -1.48 14.81
N LEU A 226 -8.14 -2.61 14.14
CA LEU A 226 -8.91 -3.02 12.95
C LEU A 226 -9.82 -4.23 13.21
N LEU A 227 -9.65 -4.91 14.34
CA LEU A 227 -10.50 -6.01 14.82
C LEU A 227 -11.59 -5.49 15.75
#